data_da541de9991742eacc66ba151e8e036e
#
_entry.id   da541de9991742eacc66ba151e8e036e
#
_cell.length_a   1.000
_cell.length_b   1.000
_cell.length_c   1.000
_cell.angle_alpha   90.00
_cell.angle_beta   90.00
_cell.angle_gamma   90.00
#
_symmetry.space_group_name_H-M   'P 1'
#
loop_
_entity.id
_entity.type
_entity.pdbx_description
1 polymer ?
#
loop_
_entity_poly.entity_id
_entity_poly.type
_entity_poly.pdbx_seq_one_letter_code
_entity_poly.pdbx_strand_id
1 'polypeptide(L)'
;MQVSACRKEAEIAFENPCNVGDIVEVSGFRGTIQEIGLRTTSLVDGGGNIKIINNGDMKNILNRSDKGSFAVCDVGIPYETDLVALESQLPAVLNDIYENKKETMNSAPRYLGVQTLADSAVVLRFAADVREESIFAAQRRLNRALLLGLRSVGVECPFPQIDVHSR
;
A
#
# COMPACT_ATOMS: atom_id res chain seq x y z
N MET A 1 24.36 0.97 42.98
CA MET A 1 23.86 -0.09 42.09
C MET A 1 22.78 0.47 41.18
N GLN A 2 23.09 1.52 40.40
CA GLN A 2 22.11 2.30 39.62
C GLN A 2 22.67 2.77 38.26
N VAL A 3 23.79 2.22 37.81
CA VAL A 3 24.47 2.59 36.55
C VAL A 3 24.07 1.68 35.37
N SER A 4 23.41 0.54 35.66
CA SER A 4 23.09 -0.47 34.65
C SER A 4 21.81 -0.15 33.83
N ALA A 5 20.88 0.62 34.38
CA ALA A 5 19.61 0.95 33.67
C ALA A 5 19.80 2.06 32.61
N CYS A 6 20.67 3.03 32.88
CA CYS A 6 20.94 4.12 31.95
C CYS A 6 21.70 3.69 30.69
N ARG A 7 22.46 2.60 30.77
CA ARG A 7 23.23 2.04 29.65
C ARG A 7 22.34 1.35 28.62
N LYS A 8 21.27 0.68 29.08
CA LYS A 8 20.33 0.02 28.16
C LYS A 8 19.44 1.00 27.38
N GLU A 9 19.11 2.14 28.00
CA GLU A 9 18.32 3.18 27.31
C GLU A 9 19.13 3.92 26.22
N ALA A 10 20.44 4.06 26.42
CA ALA A 10 21.34 4.64 25.42
C ALA A 10 21.66 3.68 24.27
N GLU A 11 21.73 2.37 24.52
CA GLU A 11 21.97 1.35 23.49
C GLU A 11 20.77 1.25 22.51
N ILE A 12 19.54 1.41 22.97
CA ILE A 12 18.35 1.38 22.13
C ILE A 12 18.31 2.59 21.17
N ALA A 13 18.82 3.74 21.59
CA ALA A 13 18.91 4.93 20.74
C ALA A 13 19.96 4.82 19.62
N PHE A 14 20.97 3.95 19.79
CA PHE A 14 22.03 3.73 18.79
C PHE A 14 21.78 2.54 17.86
N GLU A 15 20.88 1.63 18.21
CA GLU A 15 20.56 0.44 17.41
C GLU A 15 19.24 0.56 16.63
N ASN A 16 18.50 1.66 16.76
CA ASN A 16 17.24 1.82 16.06
C ASN A 16 17.49 2.23 14.60
N PRO A 17 17.11 1.40 13.63
CA PRO A 17 17.24 1.70 12.21
C PRO A 17 16.19 2.72 11.73
N CYS A 18 15.75 3.63 12.59
CA CYS A 18 14.71 4.62 12.32
C CYS A 18 15.24 6.03 12.53
N ASN A 19 14.96 6.90 11.58
CA ASN A 19 15.35 8.30 11.59
C ASN A 19 14.12 9.22 11.63
N VAL A 20 14.32 10.47 12.03
CA VAL A 20 13.29 11.51 11.87
C VAL A 20 12.94 11.62 10.39
N GLY A 21 11.65 11.58 10.09
CA GLY A 21 11.10 11.55 8.73
C GLY A 21 10.71 10.15 8.25
N ASP A 22 11.16 9.09 8.90
CA ASP A 22 10.76 7.72 8.53
C ASP A 22 9.29 7.48 8.87
N ILE A 23 8.62 6.73 8.00
CA ILE A 23 7.28 6.22 8.24
C ILE A 23 7.40 4.85 8.89
N VAL A 24 6.90 4.76 10.12
CA VAL A 24 6.95 3.54 10.92
C VAL A 24 5.57 3.12 11.39
N GLU A 25 5.45 1.84 11.72
CA GLU A 25 4.27 1.30 12.39
C GLU A 25 4.70 0.68 13.72
N VAL A 26 4.11 1.17 14.81
CA VAL A 26 4.39 0.72 16.18
C VAL A 26 3.07 0.52 16.89
N SER A 27 2.84 -0.69 17.42
CA SER A 27 1.62 -1.04 18.16
C SER A 27 0.34 -0.67 17.39
N GLY A 28 0.31 -0.98 16.07
CA GLY A 28 -0.84 -0.70 15.20
C GLY A 28 -1.03 0.78 14.83
N PHE A 29 -0.16 1.68 15.27
CA PHE A 29 -0.17 3.07 14.85
C PHE A 29 0.89 3.31 13.78
N ARG A 30 0.46 3.76 12.61
CA ARG A 30 1.31 4.15 11.50
C ARG A 30 1.46 5.66 11.46
N GLY A 31 2.69 6.15 11.50
CA GLY A 31 2.98 7.58 11.44
C GLY A 31 4.41 7.87 11.01
N THR A 32 4.65 9.13 10.68
CA THR A 32 5.99 9.64 10.40
C THR A 32 6.65 10.06 11.71
N ILE A 33 7.89 9.67 11.92
CA ILE A 33 8.68 10.11 13.07
C ILE A 33 8.93 11.61 12.94
N GLN A 34 8.34 12.38 13.85
CA GLN A 34 8.51 13.83 13.92
C GLN A 34 9.74 14.20 14.77
N GLU A 35 9.92 13.51 15.89
CA GLU A 35 11.01 13.78 16.82
C GLU A 35 11.40 12.51 17.58
N ILE A 36 12.68 12.33 17.78
CA ILE A 36 13.27 11.29 18.63
C ILE A 36 13.95 12.01 19.79
N GLY A 37 13.32 11.97 20.97
CA GLY A 37 13.87 12.51 22.21
C GLY A 37 14.64 11.44 23.00
N LEU A 38 15.21 11.83 24.14
CA LEU A 38 15.97 10.90 25.01
C LEU A 38 15.08 9.79 25.63
N ARG A 39 13.79 10.07 25.86
CA ARG A 39 12.87 9.14 26.53
C ARG A 39 11.63 8.82 25.73
N THR A 40 11.28 9.65 24.78
CA THR A 40 10.06 9.53 23.99
C THR A 40 10.33 9.81 22.52
N THR A 41 9.58 9.16 21.66
CA THR A 41 9.52 9.42 20.22
C THR A 41 8.10 9.86 19.87
N SER A 42 7.95 10.91 19.06
CA SER A 42 6.67 11.39 18.57
C SER A 42 6.45 10.95 17.11
N LEU A 43 5.27 10.40 16.84
CA LEU A 43 4.81 9.98 15.53
C LEU A 43 3.60 10.80 15.12
N VAL A 44 3.54 11.23 13.86
CA VAL A 44 2.39 11.95 13.27
C VAL A 44 1.77 11.09 12.18
N ASP A 45 0.47 10.85 12.25
CA ASP A 45 -0.26 10.14 11.20
C ASP A 45 -0.70 11.08 10.05
N GLY A 46 -1.28 10.49 8.98
CA GLY A 46 -1.79 11.26 7.84
C GLY A 46 -3.01 12.13 8.15
N GLY A 47 -3.61 12.01 9.32
CA GLY A 47 -4.69 12.84 9.84
C GLY A 47 -4.20 13.99 10.74
N GLY A 48 -2.87 14.07 10.99
CA GLY A 48 -2.28 15.06 11.88
C GLY A 48 -2.33 14.68 13.37
N ASN A 49 -2.76 13.47 13.72
CA ASN A 49 -2.74 13.01 15.10
C ASN A 49 -1.32 12.67 15.53
N ILE A 50 -0.96 13.12 16.74
CA ILE A 50 0.37 12.88 17.32
C ILE A 50 0.27 11.76 18.36
N LYS A 51 1.09 10.72 18.19
CA LYS A 51 1.29 9.68 19.21
C LYS A 51 2.68 9.81 19.80
N ILE A 52 2.76 9.95 21.11
CA ILE A 52 4.01 9.98 21.88
C ILE A 52 4.19 8.60 22.51
N ILE A 53 5.34 7.99 22.28
CA ILE A 53 5.68 6.62 22.75
C ILE A 53 6.98 6.71 23.52
N ASN A 54 7.06 6.03 24.68
CA ASN A 54 8.33 5.88 25.38
C ASN A 54 9.29 5.02 24.54
N ASN A 55 10.55 5.40 24.43
CA ASN A 55 11.53 4.66 23.63
C ASN A 55 11.67 3.19 24.09
N GLY A 56 11.51 2.91 25.39
CA GLY A 56 11.48 1.56 25.93
C GLY A 56 10.29 0.69 25.49
N ASP A 57 9.21 1.32 25.04
CA ASP A 57 7.99 0.66 24.54
C ASP A 57 7.98 0.53 23.01
N MET A 58 8.94 1.13 22.32
CA MET A 58 9.10 1.03 20.87
C MET A 58 9.69 -0.34 20.49
N LYS A 59 8.92 -1.40 20.72
CA LYS A 59 9.27 -2.77 20.35
C LYS A 59 8.56 -3.15 19.06
N ASN A 60 9.21 -4.01 18.25
CA ASN A 60 8.65 -4.52 16.99
C ASN A 60 8.24 -3.40 16.02
N ILE A 61 9.16 -2.49 15.76
CA ILE A 61 8.96 -1.40 14.80
C ILE A 61 9.00 -1.97 13.38
N LEU A 62 7.97 -1.68 12.59
CA LEU A 62 7.99 -1.90 11.16
C LEU A 62 8.35 -0.58 10.47
N ASN A 63 9.60 -0.45 9.99
CA ASN A 63 10.01 0.69 9.17
C ASN A 63 9.56 0.45 7.72
N ARG A 64 8.78 1.39 7.19
CA ARG A 64 8.23 1.34 5.83
C ARG A 64 8.97 2.24 4.84
N SER A 65 9.86 3.11 5.32
CA SER A 65 10.61 4.06 4.47
C SER A 65 11.85 3.46 3.83
N ASP A 66 12.37 2.36 4.40
CA ASP A 66 13.67 1.80 4.02
C ASP A 66 13.65 1.04 2.68
N LYS A 67 12.47 0.65 2.19
CA LYS A 67 12.26 -0.05 0.91
C LYS A 67 11.06 0.52 0.19
N GLY A 68 11.09 0.47 -1.14
CA GLY A 68 9.94 0.86 -1.97
C GLY A 68 8.65 0.19 -1.51
N SER A 69 7.57 0.93 -1.53
CA SER A 69 6.24 0.45 -1.13
C SER A 69 5.40 0.16 -2.36
N PHE A 70 4.45 -0.75 -2.20
CA PHE A 70 3.56 -1.12 -3.29
C PHE A 70 2.12 -0.70 -2.99
N ALA A 71 1.55 0.13 -3.87
CA ALA A 71 0.12 0.34 -3.92
C ALA A 71 -0.52 -0.87 -4.61
N VAL A 72 -1.33 -1.62 -3.86
CA VAL A 72 -2.02 -2.81 -4.37
C VAL A 72 -3.46 -2.45 -4.68
N CYS A 73 -3.95 -2.90 -5.85
CA CYS A 73 -5.32 -2.72 -6.31
C CYS A 73 -5.90 -4.05 -6.77
N ASP A 74 -7.10 -4.36 -6.31
CA ASP A 74 -7.87 -5.52 -6.75
C ASP A 74 -9.06 -5.02 -7.59
N VAL A 75 -9.21 -5.57 -8.80
CA VAL A 75 -10.27 -5.20 -9.73
C VAL A 75 -11.05 -6.44 -10.14
N GLY A 76 -12.37 -6.42 -9.94
CA GLY A 76 -13.28 -7.47 -10.40
C GLY A 76 -13.58 -7.33 -11.90
N ILE A 77 -13.53 -8.43 -12.61
CA ILE A 77 -13.97 -8.56 -14.00
C ILE A 77 -15.06 -9.63 -14.12
N PRO A 78 -15.95 -9.59 -15.13
CA PRO A 78 -16.93 -10.63 -15.37
C PRO A 78 -16.28 -11.99 -15.67
N TYR A 79 -16.96 -13.08 -15.29
CA TYR A 79 -16.51 -14.43 -15.60
C TYR A 79 -16.46 -14.74 -17.09
N GLU A 80 -17.31 -14.07 -17.88
CA GLU A 80 -17.38 -14.22 -19.34
C GLU A 80 -16.22 -13.55 -20.08
N THR A 81 -15.38 -12.81 -19.37
CA THR A 81 -14.23 -12.12 -19.96
C THR A 81 -13.20 -13.15 -20.43
N ASP A 82 -12.77 -13.06 -21.70
CA ASP A 82 -11.64 -13.83 -22.18
C ASP A 82 -10.35 -13.35 -21.51
N LEU A 83 -9.95 -14.08 -20.46
CA LEU A 83 -8.80 -13.72 -19.63
C LEU A 83 -7.49 -13.74 -20.45
N VAL A 84 -7.34 -14.70 -21.39
CA VAL A 84 -6.12 -14.84 -22.21
C VAL A 84 -5.98 -13.64 -23.15
N ALA A 85 -7.08 -13.26 -23.80
CA ALA A 85 -7.09 -12.08 -24.66
C ALA A 85 -6.81 -10.80 -23.84
N LEU A 86 -7.43 -10.65 -22.66
CA LEU A 86 -7.19 -9.53 -21.76
C LEU A 86 -5.73 -9.46 -21.31
N GLU A 87 -5.14 -10.57 -20.85
CA GLU A 87 -3.75 -10.63 -20.38
C GLU A 87 -2.76 -10.21 -21.47
N SER A 88 -3.05 -10.50 -22.72
CA SER A 88 -2.23 -10.06 -23.85
C SER A 88 -2.24 -8.54 -24.06
N GLN A 89 -3.32 -7.86 -23.65
CA GLN A 89 -3.51 -6.41 -23.81
C GLN A 89 -3.04 -5.62 -22.56
N LEU A 90 -3.01 -6.27 -21.38
CA LEU A 90 -2.64 -5.62 -20.12
C LEU A 90 -1.30 -4.86 -20.17
N PRO A 91 -0.21 -5.38 -20.76
CA PRO A 91 1.06 -4.66 -20.81
C PRO A 91 0.95 -3.28 -21.46
N ALA A 92 0.18 -3.16 -22.53
CA ALA A 92 -0.05 -1.89 -23.21
C ALA A 92 -0.86 -0.93 -22.34
N VAL A 93 -1.93 -1.40 -21.70
CA VAL A 93 -2.78 -0.61 -20.79
C VAL A 93 -1.96 -0.12 -19.58
N LEU A 94 -1.16 -0.99 -18.98
CA LEU A 94 -0.35 -0.64 -17.81
C LEU A 94 0.77 0.35 -18.13
N ASN A 95 1.38 0.24 -19.31
CA ASN A 95 2.34 1.21 -19.80
C ASN A 95 1.70 2.58 -20.07
N ASP A 96 0.51 2.63 -20.66
CA ASP A 96 -0.24 3.89 -20.87
C ASP A 96 -0.58 4.55 -19.53
N ILE A 97 -1.01 3.77 -18.53
CA ILE A 97 -1.25 4.25 -17.17
C ILE A 97 0.02 4.89 -16.57
N TYR A 98 1.17 4.25 -16.75
CA TYR A 98 2.45 4.77 -16.25
C TYR A 98 2.84 6.06 -16.95
N GLU A 99 2.80 6.09 -18.28
CA GLU A 99 3.15 7.30 -19.07
C GLU A 99 2.32 8.52 -18.64
N ASN A 100 1.04 8.30 -18.33
CA ASN A 100 0.13 9.35 -17.88
C ASN A 100 0.26 9.71 -16.38
N LYS A 101 1.05 8.95 -15.58
CA LYS A 101 1.13 9.09 -14.11
C LYS A 101 2.54 8.93 -13.55
N LYS A 102 3.59 9.19 -14.31
CA LYS A 102 5.01 9.07 -13.91
C LYS A 102 5.37 9.78 -12.60
N GLU A 103 4.67 10.86 -12.26
CA GLU A 103 4.94 11.61 -11.03
C GLU A 103 4.57 10.84 -9.74
N THR A 104 3.74 9.82 -9.86
CA THR A 104 3.16 9.11 -8.69
C THR A 104 3.60 7.67 -8.56
N MET A 105 4.28 7.13 -9.55
CA MET A 105 4.73 5.74 -9.62
C MET A 105 6.20 5.70 -10.06
N ASN A 106 6.99 4.85 -9.40
CA ASN A 106 8.41 4.67 -9.73
C ASN A 106 8.60 3.81 -10.99
N SER A 107 7.62 2.95 -11.30
CA SER A 107 7.62 2.07 -12.47
C SER A 107 6.19 1.79 -12.93
N ALA A 108 6.05 1.20 -14.13
CA ALA A 108 4.75 0.76 -14.62
C ALA A 108 4.10 -0.24 -13.64
N PRO A 109 2.78 -0.13 -13.40
CA PRO A 109 2.07 -1.09 -12.59
C PRO A 109 2.24 -2.50 -13.15
N ARG A 110 2.25 -3.50 -12.27
CA ARG A 110 2.39 -4.90 -12.64
C ARG A 110 1.08 -5.65 -12.39
N TYR A 111 0.70 -6.49 -13.33
CA TYR A 111 -0.32 -7.49 -13.13
C TYR A 111 0.27 -8.67 -12.35
N LEU A 112 -0.37 -9.06 -11.26
CA LEU A 112 0.10 -10.14 -10.38
C LEU A 112 -0.68 -11.45 -10.59
N GLY A 113 -1.76 -11.41 -11.36
CA GLY A 113 -2.60 -12.57 -11.64
C GLY A 113 -4.00 -12.48 -11.03
N VAL A 114 -4.72 -13.59 -11.12
CA VAL A 114 -6.03 -13.76 -10.48
C VAL A 114 -5.82 -13.94 -8.98
N GLN A 115 -6.39 -13.04 -8.19
CA GLN A 115 -6.30 -13.06 -6.73
C GLN A 115 -7.32 -14.01 -6.10
N THR A 116 -8.55 -13.96 -6.58
CA THR A 116 -9.62 -14.83 -6.09
C THR A 116 -10.76 -14.91 -7.09
N LEU A 117 -11.54 -15.97 -6.99
CA LEU A 117 -12.81 -16.14 -7.68
C LEU A 117 -13.92 -15.78 -6.68
N ALA A 118 -14.54 -14.61 -6.87
CA ALA A 118 -15.63 -14.12 -6.03
C ALA A 118 -16.99 -14.53 -6.59
N ASP A 119 -18.07 -14.33 -5.83
CA ASP A 119 -19.42 -14.79 -6.18
C ASP A 119 -19.90 -14.30 -7.57
N SER A 120 -19.51 -13.09 -7.98
CA SER A 120 -19.95 -12.50 -9.25
C SER A 120 -18.81 -11.90 -10.06
N ALA A 121 -17.55 -12.20 -9.72
CA ALA A 121 -16.38 -11.62 -10.37
C ALA A 121 -15.13 -12.49 -10.25
N VAL A 122 -14.28 -12.43 -11.26
CA VAL A 122 -12.88 -12.82 -11.16
C VAL A 122 -12.08 -11.60 -10.72
N VAL A 123 -11.40 -11.70 -9.58
CA VAL A 123 -10.64 -10.57 -9.01
C VAL A 123 -9.19 -10.64 -9.47
N LEU A 124 -8.77 -9.63 -10.20
CA LEU A 124 -7.41 -9.45 -10.69
C LEU A 124 -6.64 -8.53 -9.75
N ARG A 125 -5.40 -8.87 -9.43
CA ARG A 125 -4.52 -8.07 -8.59
C ARG A 125 -3.45 -7.35 -9.38
N PHE A 126 -3.29 -6.08 -9.07
CA PHE A 126 -2.27 -5.21 -9.62
C PHE A 126 -1.45 -4.58 -8.50
N ALA A 127 -0.18 -4.29 -8.76
CA ALA A 127 0.68 -3.56 -7.84
C ALA A 127 1.50 -2.50 -8.58
N ALA A 128 1.62 -1.34 -7.99
CA ALA A 128 2.48 -0.25 -8.46
C ALA A 128 3.53 0.08 -7.41
N ASP A 129 4.78 0.21 -7.84
CA ASP A 129 5.87 0.69 -7.00
C ASP A 129 5.72 2.22 -6.79
N VAL A 130 5.63 2.63 -5.54
CA VAL A 130 5.35 4.01 -5.16
C VAL A 130 6.16 4.40 -3.92
N ARG A 131 6.28 5.70 -3.66
CA ARG A 131 6.85 6.19 -2.41
C ARG A 131 5.85 6.00 -1.27
N GLU A 132 6.33 5.55 -0.12
CA GLU A 132 5.50 5.24 1.05
C GLU A 132 4.63 6.43 1.48
N GLU A 133 5.16 7.64 1.45
CA GLU A 133 4.45 8.88 1.79
C GLU A 133 3.19 9.11 0.94
N SER A 134 3.19 8.62 -0.30
CA SER A 134 2.11 8.82 -1.27
C SER A 134 1.23 7.58 -1.48
N ILE A 135 1.46 6.47 -0.77
CA ILE A 135 0.84 5.17 -1.04
C ILE A 135 -0.69 5.22 -1.15
N PHE A 136 -1.38 5.92 -0.24
CA PHE A 136 -2.84 6.03 -0.27
C PHE A 136 -3.36 6.87 -1.43
N ALA A 137 -2.64 7.94 -1.79
CA ALA A 137 -3.00 8.76 -2.94
C ALA A 137 -2.72 8.01 -4.25
N ALA A 138 -1.60 7.31 -4.33
CA ALA A 138 -1.22 6.47 -5.47
C ALA A 138 -2.22 5.32 -5.67
N GLN A 139 -2.64 4.65 -4.59
CA GLN A 139 -3.64 3.59 -4.65
C GLN A 139 -4.97 4.09 -5.23
N ARG A 140 -5.50 5.23 -4.77
CA ARG A 140 -6.73 5.82 -5.32
C ARG A 140 -6.59 6.19 -6.80
N ARG A 141 -5.43 6.70 -7.21
CA ARG A 141 -5.13 7.03 -8.61
C ARG A 141 -5.00 5.77 -9.46
N LEU A 142 -4.35 4.74 -8.95
CA LEU A 142 -4.22 3.44 -9.62
C LEU A 142 -5.58 2.80 -9.84
N ASN A 143 -6.45 2.77 -8.81
CA ASN A 143 -7.80 2.23 -8.92
C ASN A 143 -8.58 2.91 -10.05
N ARG A 144 -8.55 4.26 -10.08
CA ARG A 144 -9.21 5.02 -11.15
C ARG A 144 -8.61 4.74 -12.52
N ALA A 145 -7.27 4.67 -12.61
CA ALA A 145 -6.59 4.45 -13.89
C ALA A 145 -6.85 3.05 -14.43
N LEU A 146 -6.84 2.03 -13.57
CA LEU A 146 -7.19 0.65 -13.96
C LEU A 146 -8.64 0.54 -14.42
N LEU A 147 -9.58 1.17 -13.71
CA LEU A 147 -10.98 1.20 -14.13
C LEU A 147 -11.15 1.78 -15.55
N LEU A 148 -10.47 2.88 -15.85
CA LEU A 148 -10.53 3.51 -17.17
C LEU A 148 -9.78 2.71 -18.23
N GLY A 149 -8.61 2.17 -17.88
CA GLY A 149 -7.79 1.35 -18.77
C GLY A 149 -8.48 0.05 -19.16
N LEU A 150 -9.12 -0.65 -18.23
CA LEU A 150 -9.87 -1.87 -18.52
C LEU A 150 -11.10 -1.58 -19.39
N ARG A 151 -11.79 -0.48 -19.14
CA ARG A 151 -12.91 -0.04 -20.00
C ARG A 151 -12.47 0.26 -21.44
N SER A 152 -11.28 0.81 -21.65
CA SER A 152 -10.77 1.08 -23.01
C SER A 152 -10.52 -0.16 -23.84
N VAL A 153 -10.33 -1.31 -23.18
CA VAL A 153 -10.17 -2.64 -23.82
C VAL A 153 -11.48 -3.46 -23.76
N GLY A 154 -12.60 -2.83 -23.44
CA GLY A 154 -13.93 -3.45 -23.47
C GLY A 154 -14.30 -4.26 -22.23
N VAL A 155 -13.55 -4.15 -21.13
CA VAL A 155 -13.87 -4.85 -19.87
C VAL A 155 -14.55 -3.89 -18.90
N GLU A 156 -15.78 -4.23 -18.50
CA GLU A 156 -16.56 -3.50 -17.50
C GLU A 156 -16.53 -4.22 -16.15
N CYS A 157 -16.60 -3.45 -15.05
CA CYS A 157 -16.74 -4.05 -13.73
C CYS A 157 -18.12 -4.72 -13.61
N PRO A 158 -18.19 -5.96 -13.14
CA PRO A 158 -19.47 -6.69 -13.04
C PRO A 158 -20.36 -6.08 -11.95
N PHE A 159 -21.67 -6.18 -12.19
CA PHE A 159 -22.66 -5.95 -11.16
C PHE A 159 -22.92 -7.25 -10.38
N PRO A 160 -23.40 -7.18 -9.13
CA PRO A 160 -23.85 -8.37 -8.42
C PRO A 160 -24.90 -9.11 -9.26
N GLN A 161 -24.68 -10.41 -9.50
CA GLN A 161 -25.62 -11.26 -10.23
C GLN A 161 -26.41 -12.11 -9.23
N ILE A 162 -27.72 -12.16 -9.39
CA ILE A 162 -28.64 -12.97 -8.58
C ILE A 162 -29.52 -13.78 -9.53
N ASP A 163 -29.42 -15.09 -9.46
CA ASP A 163 -30.34 -15.99 -10.16
C ASP A 163 -31.64 -16.13 -9.37
N VAL A 164 -32.75 -15.66 -9.92
CA VAL A 164 -34.08 -15.80 -9.33
C VAL A 164 -34.79 -16.95 -9.99
N HIS A 165 -34.92 -18.09 -9.28
CA HIS A 165 -35.77 -19.19 -9.70
C HIS A 165 -37.19 -18.95 -9.20
N SER A 166 -38.13 -18.60 -10.08
CA SER A 166 -39.57 -18.62 -9.77
C SER A 166 -40.06 -20.06 -9.84
N ARG A 167 -40.67 -20.52 -8.75
CA ARG A 167 -41.44 -21.81 -8.73
C ARG A 167 -42.81 -21.62 -9.30
#